data_04032007a278b9c62cb14b427da8009b
#
_entry.id   04032007a278b9c62cb14b427da8009b
#
_cell.length_a   1.000
_cell.length_b   1.000
_cell.length_c   1.000
_cell.angle_alpha   90.00
_cell.angle_beta   90.00
_cell.angle_gamma   90.00
#
_symmetry.space_group_name_H-M   'P 1'
#
loop_
_entity.id
_entity.type
_entity.pdbx_description
1 polymer ?
#
loop_
_entity_poly.entity_id
_entity_poly.type
_entity_poly.pdbx_seq_one_letter_code
_entity_poly.pdbx_strand_id
1 'polypeptide(L)'
;MKKLLIGLFLVSSVLAFSERVVKGDKAYADDKGIVYVEGEKTPYTGVIEGYNAQGKLEGKATYKDGKMDGSSKLYYPSGKLQSEAIFKDNVQNGVQKDYFEDGKVKLELPYKNGKPEGTAKEFYPNGKLFVEATYKNGIKDGYEKSYYDTGALQSEKTIKNGKIDGVSKIYYPNGKLGSEATFKADVQVGVQKDYYESGKLKAEVPYKNGKADGVAKAYDETGKVIEQVTFKNGQQVK
;
A
#
# COMPACT_ATOMS: atom_id res chain seq x y z
N MET A 1 -59.07 38.95 10.52
CA MET A 1 -58.83 38.02 9.40
C MET A 1 -57.45 37.38 9.61
N LYS A 2 -57.42 36.16 10.18
CA LYS A 2 -56.19 35.41 10.40
C LYS A 2 -55.88 34.56 9.18
N LYS A 3 -54.77 34.80 8.49
CA LYS A 3 -54.31 33.98 7.39
C LYS A 3 -53.64 32.71 7.97
N LEU A 4 -54.21 31.55 7.64
CA LEU A 4 -53.67 30.24 7.93
C LEU A 4 -52.60 29.92 6.89
N LEU A 5 -51.29 29.86 7.32
CA LEU A 5 -50.21 29.33 6.48
C LEU A 5 -50.27 27.81 6.57
N ILE A 6 -50.65 27.17 5.47
CA ILE A 6 -50.51 25.72 5.31
C ILE A 6 -49.07 25.47 4.85
N GLY A 7 -48.23 25.01 5.79
CA GLY A 7 -46.90 24.50 5.48
C GLY A 7 -47.00 23.18 4.73
N LEU A 8 -46.62 23.18 3.47
CA LEU A 8 -46.49 21.97 2.67
C LEU A 8 -45.20 21.22 3.13
N PHE A 9 -45.39 20.20 4.00
CA PHE A 9 -44.34 19.24 4.29
C PHE A 9 -44.16 18.34 3.05
N LEU A 10 -43.14 18.62 2.24
CA LEU A 10 -42.62 17.66 1.29
C LEU A 10 -41.93 16.54 2.08
N VAL A 11 -42.66 15.48 2.36
CA VAL A 11 -42.09 14.20 2.79
C VAL A 11 -41.41 13.63 1.54
N SER A 12 -40.11 13.86 1.41
CA SER A 12 -39.29 13.11 0.48
C SER A 12 -39.24 11.66 0.99
N SER A 13 -40.15 10.83 0.49
CA SER A 13 -40.04 9.38 0.63
C SER A 13 -38.76 8.98 -0.12
N VAL A 14 -37.67 8.79 0.63
CA VAL A 14 -36.56 7.98 0.15
C VAL A 14 -37.10 6.57 0.04
N LEU A 15 -37.60 6.22 -1.14
CA LEU A 15 -37.84 4.85 -1.50
C LEU A 15 -36.47 4.15 -1.39
N ALA A 16 -36.24 3.42 -0.31
CA ALA A 16 -35.17 2.46 -0.22
C ALA A 16 -35.49 1.37 -1.26
N PHE A 17 -35.01 1.56 -2.49
CA PHE A 17 -34.97 0.47 -3.46
C PHE A 17 -34.08 -0.60 -2.83
N SER A 18 -34.67 -1.76 -2.52
CA SER A 18 -33.86 -2.94 -2.18
C SER A 18 -32.94 -3.18 -3.38
N GLU A 19 -31.65 -3.12 -3.15
CA GLU A 19 -30.64 -3.34 -4.19
C GLU A 19 -30.85 -4.74 -4.77
N ARG A 20 -31.05 -4.82 -6.08
CA ARG A 20 -31.27 -6.09 -6.77
C ARG A 20 -30.01 -6.95 -6.67
N VAL A 21 -30.15 -8.20 -6.23
CA VAL A 21 -29.03 -9.14 -6.08
C VAL A 21 -29.21 -10.31 -7.05
N VAL A 22 -28.14 -10.67 -7.76
CA VAL A 22 -28.08 -11.79 -8.71
C VAL A 22 -26.85 -12.64 -8.41
N LYS A 23 -27.01 -13.98 -8.56
CA LYS A 23 -25.87 -14.91 -8.47
C LYS A 23 -25.00 -14.80 -9.71
N GLY A 24 -23.67 -14.90 -9.53
CA GLY A 24 -22.68 -14.73 -10.58
C GLY A 24 -22.77 -15.72 -11.73
N ASP A 25 -23.32 -16.93 -11.49
CA ASP A 25 -23.57 -17.94 -12.50
C ASP A 25 -24.68 -17.55 -13.51
N LYS A 26 -25.45 -16.50 -13.20
CA LYS A 26 -26.49 -15.90 -14.05
C LYS A 26 -26.03 -14.63 -14.77
N ALA A 27 -24.82 -14.19 -14.54
CA ALA A 27 -24.25 -12.97 -15.12
C ALA A 27 -23.18 -13.32 -16.16
N TYR A 28 -23.11 -12.51 -17.20
CA TYR A 28 -22.07 -12.62 -18.22
C TYR A 28 -21.64 -11.24 -18.69
N ALA A 29 -20.41 -11.12 -19.20
CA ALA A 29 -19.92 -9.89 -19.80
C ALA A 29 -19.83 -10.01 -21.32
N ASP A 30 -20.12 -8.94 -22.03
CA ASP A 30 -19.88 -8.82 -23.46
C ASP A 30 -18.39 -8.54 -23.78
N ASP A 31 -18.06 -8.44 -25.07
CA ASP A 31 -16.68 -8.18 -25.55
C ASP A 31 -16.13 -6.80 -25.09
N LYS A 32 -16.99 -5.91 -24.62
CA LYS A 32 -16.63 -4.59 -24.06
C LYS A 32 -16.54 -4.60 -22.55
N GLY A 33 -16.76 -5.76 -21.91
CA GLY A 33 -16.77 -5.90 -20.46
C GLY A 33 -18.00 -5.32 -19.77
N ILE A 34 -19.11 -5.13 -20.52
CA ILE A 34 -20.40 -4.72 -19.98
C ILE A 34 -21.14 -5.96 -19.50
N VAL A 35 -21.61 -5.93 -18.26
CA VAL A 35 -22.25 -7.07 -17.61
C VAL A 35 -23.76 -7.05 -17.80
N TYR A 36 -24.31 -8.22 -18.14
CA TYR A 36 -25.72 -8.54 -18.32
C TYR A 36 -26.10 -9.72 -17.45
N VAL A 37 -27.38 -9.95 -17.27
CA VAL A 37 -27.95 -11.14 -16.65
C VAL A 37 -28.68 -11.96 -17.70
N GLU A 38 -28.62 -13.28 -17.59
CA GLU A 38 -29.31 -14.22 -18.48
C GLU A 38 -30.79 -13.84 -18.69
N GLY A 39 -31.21 -13.79 -19.95
CA GLY A 39 -32.58 -13.43 -20.34
C GLY A 39 -32.86 -11.92 -20.37
N GLU A 40 -31.94 -11.08 -20.01
CA GLU A 40 -32.07 -9.61 -20.04
C GLU A 40 -31.28 -8.99 -21.21
N LYS A 41 -31.85 -7.93 -21.78
CA LYS A 41 -31.25 -7.18 -22.92
C LYS A 41 -30.58 -5.88 -22.49
N THR A 42 -30.81 -5.45 -21.25
CA THR A 42 -30.24 -4.22 -20.69
C THR A 42 -29.05 -4.52 -19.83
N PRO A 43 -28.01 -3.67 -19.82
CA PRO A 43 -26.89 -3.79 -18.88
C PRO A 43 -27.38 -3.84 -17.43
N TYR A 44 -26.72 -4.68 -16.63
CA TYR A 44 -27.15 -4.94 -15.27
C TYR A 44 -26.87 -3.76 -14.32
N THR A 45 -27.84 -3.48 -13.46
CA THR A 45 -27.68 -2.58 -12.29
C THR A 45 -28.13 -3.31 -11.04
N GLY A 46 -27.24 -3.37 -10.02
CA GLY A 46 -27.47 -4.09 -8.76
C GLY A 46 -26.20 -4.74 -8.23
N VAL A 47 -26.34 -5.75 -7.38
CA VAL A 47 -25.25 -6.52 -6.80
C VAL A 47 -25.14 -7.90 -7.46
N ILE A 48 -23.93 -8.30 -7.82
CA ILE A 48 -23.63 -9.67 -8.22
C ILE A 48 -22.88 -10.35 -7.09
N GLU A 49 -23.34 -11.54 -6.70
CA GLU A 49 -22.72 -12.37 -5.66
C GLU A 49 -22.16 -13.64 -6.26
N GLY A 50 -20.85 -13.89 -6.02
CA GLY A 50 -20.14 -15.12 -6.39
C GLY A 50 -20.08 -16.09 -5.23
N TYR A 51 -20.35 -17.37 -5.51
CA TYR A 51 -20.35 -18.44 -4.52
C TYR A 51 -19.39 -19.56 -4.94
N ASN A 52 -18.71 -20.18 -3.99
CA ASN A 52 -17.88 -21.35 -4.27
C ASN A 52 -18.73 -22.64 -4.45
N ALA A 53 -18.06 -23.74 -4.77
CA ALA A 53 -18.69 -25.05 -4.98
C ALA A 53 -19.44 -25.58 -3.74
N GLN A 54 -19.12 -25.08 -2.54
CA GLN A 54 -19.79 -25.40 -1.29
C GLN A 54 -20.95 -24.45 -0.96
N GLY A 55 -21.30 -23.51 -1.87
CA GLY A 55 -22.37 -22.53 -1.68
C GLY A 55 -22.02 -21.39 -0.72
N LYS A 56 -20.76 -21.21 -0.36
CA LYS A 56 -20.33 -20.06 0.48
C LYS A 56 -20.03 -18.86 -0.39
N LEU A 57 -20.41 -17.68 0.08
CA LEU A 57 -20.12 -16.39 -0.58
C LEU A 57 -18.59 -16.16 -0.63
N GLU A 58 -18.04 -16.02 -1.83
CA GLU A 58 -16.63 -15.68 -2.07
C GLU A 58 -16.43 -14.22 -2.38
N GLY A 59 -17.44 -13.58 -2.98
CA GLY A 59 -17.34 -12.16 -3.30
C GLY A 59 -18.65 -11.57 -3.74
N LYS A 60 -18.71 -10.25 -3.69
CA LYS A 60 -19.81 -9.48 -4.27
C LYS A 60 -19.34 -8.12 -4.78
N ALA A 61 -19.98 -7.63 -5.82
CA ALA A 61 -19.68 -6.33 -6.39
C ALA A 61 -20.95 -5.62 -6.84
N THR A 62 -20.96 -4.30 -6.71
CA THR A 62 -22.04 -3.43 -7.15
C THR A 62 -21.79 -2.98 -8.59
N TYR A 63 -22.83 -3.07 -9.40
CA TYR A 63 -22.84 -2.69 -10.82
C TYR A 63 -23.87 -1.61 -11.09
N LYS A 64 -23.54 -0.73 -12.01
CA LYS A 64 -24.45 0.24 -12.59
C LYS A 64 -24.26 0.25 -14.10
N ASP A 65 -25.37 0.08 -14.84
CA ASP A 65 -25.37 0.06 -16.30
C ASP A 65 -24.30 -0.91 -16.87
N GLY A 66 -24.15 -2.10 -16.24
CA GLY A 66 -23.22 -3.16 -16.63
C GLY A 66 -21.77 -2.94 -16.24
N LYS A 67 -21.42 -1.85 -15.55
CA LYS A 67 -20.07 -1.56 -15.08
C LYS A 67 -19.98 -1.66 -13.57
N MET A 68 -18.83 -2.10 -13.04
CA MET A 68 -18.57 -2.00 -11.60
C MET A 68 -18.62 -0.53 -11.18
N ASP A 69 -19.54 -0.19 -10.30
CA ASP A 69 -19.76 1.17 -9.79
C ASP A 69 -20.24 1.06 -8.33
N GLY A 70 -19.34 1.25 -7.39
CA GLY A 70 -19.57 1.03 -5.98
C GLY A 70 -18.57 0.07 -5.35
N SER A 71 -19.00 -0.66 -4.31
CA SER A 71 -18.13 -1.56 -3.55
C SER A 71 -17.95 -2.92 -4.23
N SER A 72 -16.71 -3.44 -4.16
CA SER A 72 -16.37 -4.84 -4.41
C SER A 72 -15.80 -5.44 -3.14
N LYS A 73 -16.26 -6.63 -2.75
CA LYS A 73 -15.85 -7.32 -1.53
C LYS A 73 -15.53 -8.77 -1.82
N LEU A 74 -14.43 -9.25 -1.25
CA LEU A 74 -14.04 -10.66 -1.26
C LEU A 74 -14.05 -11.21 0.17
N TYR A 75 -14.32 -12.47 0.31
CA TYR A 75 -14.46 -13.14 1.60
C TYR A 75 -13.56 -14.36 1.70
N TYR A 76 -13.03 -14.61 2.87
CA TYR A 76 -12.36 -15.86 3.21
C TYR A 76 -13.36 -17.04 3.19
N PRO A 77 -12.88 -18.29 3.09
CA PRO A 77 -13.73 -19.48 3.24
C PRO A 77 -14.48 -19.54 4.59
N SER A 78 -13.97 -18.84 5.60
CA SER A 78 -14.63 -18.65 6.90
C SER A 78 -15.84 -17.71 6.85
N GLY A 79 -16.06 -16.98 5.73
CA GLY A 79 -17.08 -15.96 5.56
C GLY A 79 -16.68 -14.57 6.06
N LYS A 80 -15.48 -14.41 6.62
CA LYS A 80 -14.97 -13.12 7.03
C LYS A 80 -14.49 -12.30 5.85
N LEU A 81 -14.58 -10.97 5.93
CA LEU A 81 -14.12 -10.07 4.88
C LEU A 81 -12.61 -10.22 4.69
N GLN A 82 -12.18 -10.47 3.45
CA GLN A 82 -10.80 -10.58 3.05
C GLN A 82 -10.28 -9.31 2.39
N SER A 83 -11.09 -8.70 1.51
CA SER A 83 -10.73 -7.49 0.79
C SER A 83 -11.96 -6.67 0.45
N GLU A 84 -11.79 -5.35 0.40
CA GLU A 84 -12.78 -4.44 -0.15
C GLU A 84 -12.11 -3.37 -0.99
N ALA A 85 -12.78 -2.96 -2.06
CA ALA A 85 -12.33 -1.91 -2.98
C ALA A 85 -13.53 -1.13 -3.51
N ILE A 86 -13.28 0.10 -3.97
CA ILE A 86 -14.30 0.97 -4.56
C ILE A 86 -13.97 1.16 -6.04
N PHE A 87 -15.02 1.05 -6.87
CA PHE A 87 -14.94 1.22 -8.31
C PHE A 87 -15.89 2.32 -8.80
N LYS A 88 -15.50 2.95 -9.87
CA LYS A 88 -16.32 3.88 -10.63
C LYS A 88 -16.17 3.57 -12.13
N ASP A 89 -17.24 3.21 -12.80
CA ASP A 89 -17.23 2.87 -14.24
C ASP A 89 -16.15 1.83 -14.62
N ASN A 90 -16.03 0.71 -13.89
CA ASN A 90 -14.99 -0.33 -13.99
C ASN A 90 -13.58 0.13 -13.58
N VAL A 91 -13.39 1.37 -13.13
CA VAL A 91 -12.08 1.89 -12.73
C VAL A 91 -11.99 1.95 -11.20
N GLN A 92 -10.98 1.32 -10.61
CA GLN A 92 -10.77 1.39 -9.16
C GLN A 92 -10.44 2.82 -8.74
N ASN A 93 -11.18 3.33 -7.75
CA ASN A 93 -11.05 4.71 -7.28
C ASN A 93 -11.49 4.80 -5.82
N GLY A 94 -10.54 4.98 -4.92
CA GLY A 94 -10.74 4.94 -3.47
C GLY A 94 -9.72 4.04 -2.80
N VAL A 95 -9.88 3.76 -1.51
CA VAL A 95 -8.93 2.94 -0.76
C VAL A 95 -9.35 1.47 -0.86
N GLN A 96 -8.46 0.63 -1.39
CA GLN A 96 -8.54 -0.81 -1.18
C GLN A 96 -8.09 -1.13 0.24
N LYS A 97 -8.83 -2.00 0.92
CA LYS A 97 -8.44 -2.58 2.20
C LYS A 97 -8.43 -4.08 2.11
N ASP A 98 -7.34 -4.68 2.55
CA ASP A 98 -7.24 -6.11 2.77
C ASP A 98 -7.19 -6.37 4.28
N TYR A 99 -7.72 -7.51 4.71
CA TYR A 99 -7.86 -7.85 6.11
C TYR A 99 -7.20 -9.20 6.41
N PHE A 100 -6.68 -9.35 7.58
CA PHE A 100 -6.36 -10.67 8.14
C PHE A 100 -7.65 -11.42 8.49
N GLU A 101 -7.55 -12.74 8.66
CA GLU A 101 -8.71 -13.57 8.99
C GLU A 101 -9.30 -13.27 10.38
N ASP A 102 -8.55 -12.59 11.26
CA ASP A 102 -9.05 -12.06 12.54
C ASP A 102 -9.83 -10.74 12.41
N GLY A 103 -9.92 -10.18 11.18
CA GLY A 103 -10.64 -8.95 10.84
C GLY A 103 -9.82 -7.67 10.98
N LYS A 104 -8.57 -7.74 11.43
CA LYS A 104 -7.69 -6.58 11.45
C LYS A 104 -7.24 -6.20 10.05
N VAL A 105 -7.02 -4.92 9.82
CA VAL A 105 -6.51 -4.41 8.55
C VAL A 105 -5.10 -4.95 8.31
N LYS A 106 -4.86 -5.50 7.12
CA LYS A 106 -3.57 -5.97 6.62
C LYS A 106 -2.92 -4.96 5.68
N LEU A 107 -3.73 -4.36 4.79
CA LEU A 107 -3.28 -3.42 3.77
C LEU A 107 -4.31 -2.30 3.60
N GLU A 108 -3.83 -1.08 3.45
CA GLU A 108 -4.58 0.06 2.90
C GLU A 108 -3.81 0.60 1.70
N LEU A 109 -4.42 0.59 0.52
CA LEU A 109 -3.81 1.04 -0.72
C LEU A 109 -4.76 1.98 -1.44
N PRO A 110 -4.47 3.29 -1.46
CA PRO A 110 -5.31 4.26 -2.17
C PRO A 110 -5.11 4.17 -3.68
N TYR A 111 -6.21 4.22 -4.40
CA TYR A 111 -6.28 4.23 -5.86
C TYR A 111 -6.94 5.50 -6.38
N LYS A 112 -6.42 5.98 -7.50
CA LYS A 112 -7.02 7.05 -8.29
C LYS A 112 -6.91 6.69 -9.77
N ASN A 113 -8.06 6.68 -10.47
CA ASN A 113 -8.12 6.33 -11.89
C ASN A 113 -7.41 4.98 -12.21
N GLY A 114 -7.64 3.95 -11.39
CA GLY A 114 -7.11 2.59 -11.56
C GLY A 114 -5.63 2.42 -11.22
N LYS A 115 -4.97 3.44 -10.66
CA LYS A 115 -3.56 3.39 -10.29
C LYS A 115 -3.37 3.72 -8.81
N PRO A 116 -2.44 3.04 -8.11
CA PRO A 116 -2.01 3.46 -6.79
C PRO A 116 -1.59 4.93 -6.75
N GLU A 117 -2.16 5.70 -5.81
CA GLU A 117 -1.92 7.14 -5.66
C GLU A 117 -2.09 7.55 -4.20
N GLY A 118 -1.04 8.07 -3.57
CA GLY A 118 -1.03 8.43 -2.16
C GLY A 118 -0.23 7.48 -1.30
N THR A 119 -0.48 7.44 0.01
CA THR A 119 0.27 6.60 0.95
C THR A 119 -0.41 5.25 1.16
N ALA A 120 0.27 4.19 0.73
CA ALA A 120 -0.08 2.81 1.08
C ALA A 120 0.46 2.46 2.47
N LYS A 121 -0.28 1.62 3.21
CA LYS A 121 0.10 1.11 4.53
C LYS A 121 -0.13 -0.38 4.61
N GLU A 122 0.84 -1.11 5.11
CA GLU A 122 0.74 -2.53 5.42
C GLU A 122 0.97 -2.73 6.91
N PHE A 123 0.25 -3.65 7.52
CA PHE A 123 0.24 -3.85 8.97
C PHE A 123 0.64 -5.28 9.33
N TYR A 124 1.27 -5.43 10.49
CA TYR A 124 1.48 -6.71 11.14
C TYR A 124 0.16 -7.32 11.65
N PRO A 125 0.10 -8.64 11.90
CA PRO A 125 -1.07 -9.27 12.52
C PRO A 125 -1.43 -8.71 13.90
N ASN A 126 -0.46 -8.12 14.62
CA ASN A 126 -0.73 -7.42 15.87
C ASN A 126 -1.38 -6.03 15.69
N GLY A 127 -1.61 -5.59 14.44
CA GLY A 127 -2.23 -4.32 14.08
C GLY A 127 -1.27 -3.13 14.02
N LYS A 128 0.01 -3.32 14.35
CA LYS A 128 1.01 -2.25 14.20
C LYS A 128 1.44 -2.10 12.76
N LEU A 129 1.81 -0.89 12.38
CA LEU A 129 2.30 -0.57 11.05
C LEU A 129 3.59 -1.34 10.75
N PHE A 130 3.64 -2.03 9.61
CA PHE A 130 4.81 -2.74 9.09
C PHE A 130 5.56 -1.89 8.07
N VAL A 131 4.85 -1.39 7.05
CA VAL A 131 5.43 -0.56 6.00
C VAL A 131 4.45 0.54 5.61
N GLU A 132 4.96 1.73 5.34
CA GLU A 132 4.25 2.76 4.60
C GLU A 132 5.10 3.26 3.44
N ALA A 133 4.46 3.53 2.29
CA ALA A 133 5.14 4.04 1.11
C ALA A 133 4.22 4.95 0.31
N THR A 134 4.80 5.98 -0.30
CA THR A 134 4.08 6.90 -1.17
C THR A 134 4.09 6.42 -2.61
N TYR A 135 2.94 6.50 -3.26
CA TYR A 135 2.74 6.17 -4.67
C TYR A 135 2.26 7.38 -5.45
N LYS A 136 2.74 7.50 -6.68
CA LYS A 136 2.29 8.49 -7.65
C LYS A 136 2.14 7.83 -9.01
N ASN A 137 0.95 7.91 -9.59
CA ASN A 137 0.63 7.29 -10.89
C ASN A 137 1.02 5.80 -10.97
N GLY A 138 0.88 5.03 -9.89
CA GLY A 138 1.12 3.58 -9.85
C GLY A 138 2.54 3.16 -9.49
N ILE A 139 3.47 4.09 -9.35
CA ILE A 139 4.86 3.82 -8.95
C ILE A 139 5.18 4.43 -7.60
N LYS A 140 6.10 3.80 -6.85
CA LYS A 140 6.60 4.41 -5.60
C LYS A 140 7.36 5.68 -5.92
N ASP A 141 6.93 6.80 -5.33
CA ASP A 141 7.55 8.13 -5.48
C ASP A 141 7.29 8.95 -4.23
N GLY A 142 8.35 9.27 -3.49
CA GLY A 142 8.31 9.94 -2.19
C GLY A 142 9.14 9.20 -1.16
N TYR A 143 8.53 8.63 -0.13
CA TYR A 143 9.24 7.88 0.91
C TYR A 143 8.72 6.45 1.05
N GLU A 144 9.56 5.58 1.62
CA GLU A 144 9.17 4.30 2.17
C GLU A 144 9.78 4.19 3.57
N LYS A 145 8.95 3.78 4.54
CA LYS A 145 9.35 3.50 5.92
C LYS A 145 8.91 2.11 6.31
N SER A 146 9.77 1.38 7.01
CA SER A 146 9.41 0.12 7.64
C SER A 146 9.58 0.20 9.15
N TYR A 147 8.84 -0.63 9.85
CA TYR A 147 8.80 -0.63 11.32
C TYR A 147 8.99 -2.04 11.84
N TYR A 148 9.56 -2.19 12.99
CA TYR A 148 9.57 -3.44 13.74
C TYR A 148 8.16 -3.77 14.24
N ASP A 149 7.91 -5.02 14.61
CA ASP A 149 6.64 -5.46 15.20
C ASP A 149 6.37 -4.82 16.58
N THR A 150 7.38 -4.24 17.20
CA THR A 150 7.28 -3.37 18.38
C THR A 150 6.66 -2.00 18.05
N GLY A 151 6.67 -1.60 16.77
CA GLY A 151 6.27 -0.28 16.27
C GLY A 151 7.40 0.74 16.17
N ALA A 152 8.63 0.38 16.58
CA ALA A 152 9.80 1.23 16.39
C ALA A 152 10.18 1.31 14.90
N LEU A 153 10.65 2.48 14.44
CA LEU A 153 11.13 2.67 13.07
C LEU A 153 12.33 1.76 12.81
N GLN A 154 12.27 0.96 11.76
CA GLN A 154 13.32 0.05 11.32
C GLN A 154 14.13 0.64 10.17
N SER A 155 13.48 1.23 9.17
CA SER A 155 14.17 1.87 8.06
C SER A 155 13.36 3.02 7.46
N GLU A 156 14.07 3.94 6.84
CA GLU A 156 13.47 4.96 5.98
C GLU A 156 14.35 5.23 4.77
N LYS A 157 13.73 5.49 3.62
CA LYS A 157 14.42 5.84 2.38
C LYS A 157 13.57 6.75 1.50
N THR A 158 14.23 7.55 0.68
CA THR A 158 13.59 8.35 -0.36
C THR A 158 13.59 7.59 -1.67
N ILE A 159 12.43 7.57 -2.33
CA ILE A 159 12.22 6.90 -3.61
C ILE A 159 11.77 7.95 -4.63
N LYS A 160 12.34 7.90 -5.82
CA LYS A 160 11.97 8.73 -6.95
C LYS A 160 11.80 7.87 -8.20
N ASN A 161 10.59 7.91 -8.79
CA ASN A 161 10.27 7.09 -9.96
C ASN A 161 10.61 5.59 -9.77
N GLY A 162 10.28 5.02 -8.60
CA GLY A 162 10.50 3.61 -8.26
C GLY A 162 11.93 3.23 -7.86
N LYS A 163 12.87 4.19 -7.85
CA LYS A 163 14.27 3.98 -7.49
C LYS A 163 14.65 4.70 -6.21
N ILE A 164 15.54 4.12 -5.43
CA ILE A 164 16.11 4.82 -4.26
C ILE A 164 16.94 6.01 -4.78
N ASP A 165 16.55 7.22 -4.35
CA ASP A 165 17.22 8.46 -4.73
C ASP A 165 17.25 9.42 -3.54
N GLY A 166 18.34 9.42 -2.81
CA GLY A 166 18.51 10.14 -1.56
C GLY A 166 19.11 9.28 -0.46
N VAL A 167 18.88 9.69 0.78
CA VAL A 167 19.41 9.00 1.96
C VAL A 167 18.52 7.80 2.32
N SER A 168 19.15 6.66 2.60
CA SER A 168 18.55 5.48 3.22
C SER A 168 19.14 5.29 4.60
N LYS A 169 18.29 5.08 5.60
CA LYS A 169 18.67 4.85 7.00
C LYS A 169 18.07 3.57 7.53
N ILE A 170 18.81 2.87 8.37
CA ILE A 170 18.39 1.68 9.11
C ILE A 170 18.62 1.96 10.58
N TYR A 171 17.65 1.58 11.41
CA TYR A 171 17.67 1.82 12.85
C TYR A 171 17.65 0.50 13.61
N TYR A 172 18.30 0.47 14.74
CA TYR A 172 18.20 -0.61 15.72
C TYR A 172 16.83 -0.62 16.42
N PRO A 173 16.41 -1.73 17.04
CA PRO A 173 15.17 -1.78 17.80
C PRO A 173 15.10 -0.77 18.96
N ASN A 174 16.25 -0.32 19.48
CA ASN A 174 16.34 0.73 20.50
C ASN A 174 16.15 2.16 19.93
N GLY A 175 15.85 2.29 18.61
CA GLY A 175 15.60 3.54 17.91
C GLY A 175 16.85 4.31 17.48
N LYS A 176 18.06 3.84 17.84
CA LYS A 176 19.29 4.49 17.40
C LYS A 176 19.62 4.13 15.96
N LEU A 177 20.25 5.06 15.25
CA LEU A 177 20.71 4.85 13.88
C LEU A 177 21.75 3.71 13.84
N GLY A 178 21.52 2.73 12.98
CA GLY A 178 22.42 1.60 12.74
C GLY A 178 23.25 1.77 11.48
N SER A 179 22.64 2.34 10.42
CA SER A 179 23.36 2.60 9.17
C SER A 179 22.71 3.75 8.41
N GLU A 180 23.52 4.52 7.67
CA GLU A 180 23.05 5.47 6.68
C GLU A 180 23.90 5.39 5.41
N ALA A 181 23.24 5.48 4.26
CA ALA A 181 23.88 5.49 2.94
C ALA A 181 23.11 6.40 1.98
N THR A 182 23.80 6.96 0.99
CA THR A 182 23.20 7.82 -0.04
C THR A 182 23.16 7.07 -1.36
N PHE A 183 22.03 7.20 -2.05
CA PHE A 183 21.79 6.58 -3.35
C PHE A 183 21.40 7.62 -4.39
N LYS A 184 21.75 7.37 -5.63
CA LYS A 184 21.28 8.10 -6.80
C LYS A 184 20.77 7.10 -7.82
N ALA A 185 19.45 7.04 -8.01
CA ALA A 185 18.77 6.10 -8.90
C ALA A 185 19.24 4.64 -8.68
N ASP A 186 19.17 4.13 -7.41
CA ASP A 186 19.62 2.82 -6.91
C ASP A 186 21.14 2.62 -6.86
N VAL A 187 21.93 3.59 -7.31
CA VAL A 187 23.39 3.49 -7.27
C VAL A 187 23.92 4.17 -6.01
N GLN A 188 24.60 3.40 -5.15
CA GLN A 188 25.18 3.95 -3.93
C GLN A 188 26.32 4.93 -4.23
N VAL A 189 26.29 6.08 -3.53
CA VAL A 189 27.27 7.16 -3.66
C VAL A 189 27.59 7.78 -2.29
N GLY A 190 28.69 8.52 -2.20
CA GLY A 190 29.06 9.19 -0.96
C GLY A 190 29.59 8.22 0.10
N VAL A 191 29.48 8.58 1.36
CA VAL A 191 30.01 7.77 2.47
C VAL A 191 28.87 7.05 3.16
N GLN A 192 28.93 5.71 3.17
CA GLN A 192 28.13 4.91 4.08
C GLN A 192 28.73 5.02 5.48
N LYS A 193 27.87 5.18 6.47
CA LYS A 193 28.23 5.14 7.89
C LYS A 193 27.44 4.07 8.60
N ASP A 194 28.13 3.23 9.33
CA ASP A 194 27.55 2.23 10.23
C ASP A 194 27.83 2.60 11.67
N TYR A 195 26.89 2.30 12.55
CA TYR A 195 26.94 2.68 13.95
C TYR A 195 26.77 1.45 14.85
N TYR A 196 27.31 1.49 16.03
CA TYR A 196 27.02 0.54 17.11
C TYR A 196 25.62 0.79 17.69
N GLU A 197 25.06 -0.18 18.41
CA GLU A 197 23.81 0.02 19.16
C GLU A 197 23.90 1.09 20.24
N SER A 198 25.12 1.43 20.69
CA SER A 198 25.39 2.59 21.52
C SER A 198 25.15 3.92 20.83
N GLY A 199 25.07 3.94 19.47
CA GLY A 199 24.96 5.11 18.62
C GLY A 199 26.31 5.72 18.20
N LYS A 200 27.43 5.11 18.63
CA LYS A 200 28.76 5.54 18.22
C LYS A 200 29.11 5.03 16.83
N LEU A 201 29.89 5.81 16.07
CA LEU A 201 30.33 5.43 14.72
C LEU A 201 31.17 4.15 14.79
N LYS A 202 30.80 3.17 13.96
CA LYS A 202 31.46 1.86 13.82
C LYS A 202 32.33 1.78 12.58
N ALA A 203 31.82 2.30 11.44
CA ALA A 203 32.55 2.28 10.18
C ALA A 203 32.14 3.41 9.26
N GLU A 204 33.06 3.81 8.40
CA GLU A 204 32.83 4.70 7.26
C GLU A 204 33.41 4.05 6.00
N VAL A 205 32.61 3.97 4.95
CA VAL A 205 33.05 3.42 3.66
C VAL A 205 32.63 4.37 2.54
N PRO A 206 33.56 4.98 1.81
CA PRO A 206 33.25 5.82 0.66
C PRO A 206 32.85 4.95 -0.54
N TYR A 207 31.76 5.37 -1.22
CA TYR A 207 31.23 4.73 -2.42
C TYR A 207 31.20 5.68 -3.61
N LYS A 208 31.58 5.14 -4.77
CA LYS A 208 31.45 5.81 -6.05
C LYS A 208 30.89 4.84 -7.07
N ASN A 209 29.81 5.22 -7.76
CA ASN A 209 29.14 4.38 -8.75
C ASN A 209 28.81 2.96 -8.24
N GLY A 210 28.33 2.82 -7.00
CA GLY A 210 27.94 1.56 -6.39
C GLY A 210 29.10 0.68 -5.89
N LYS A 211 30.34 1.16 -5.94
CA LYS A 211 31.53 0.43 -5.51
C LYS A 211 32.30 1.21 -4.46
N ALA A 212 32.90 0.51 -3.49
CA ALA A 212 33.80 1.14 -2.54
C ALA A 212 34.98 1.78 -3.28
N ASP A 213 35.22 3.08 -3.04
CA ASP A 213 36.30 3.85 -3.70
C ASP A 213 36.77 4.95 -2.75
N GLY A 214 37.94 4.76 -2.16
CA GLY A 214 38.52 5.64 -1.16
C GLY A 214 38.96 4.90 0.11
N VAL A 215 39.21 5.63 1.18
CA VAL A 215 39.68 5.08 2.44
C VAL A 215 38.49 4.74 3.34
N ALA A 216 38.28 3.44 3.58
CA ALA A 216 37.37 2.94 4.58
C ALA A 216 38.03 2.87 5.95
N LYS A 217 37.27 3.17 7.01
CA LYS A 217 37.75 3.14 8.39
C LYS A 217 36.76 2.40 9.28
N ALA A 218 37.31 1.63 10.20
CA ALA A 218 36.55 1.05 11.31
C ALA A 218 37.03 1.62 12.65
N TYR A 219 36.09 1.77 13.56
CA TYR A 219 36.30 2.39 14.88
C TYR A 219 35.83 1.45 15.98
N ASP A 220 36.49 1.50 17.12
CA ASP A 220 35.96 0.91 18.34
C ASP A 220 34.94 1.82 19.05
N GLU A 221 34.32 1.35 20.09
CA GLU A 221 33.33 2.13 20.85
C GLU A 221 33.93 3.32 21.63
N THR A 222 35.25 3.49 21.66
CA THR A 222 35.90 4.71 22.20
C THR A 222 36.05 5.80 21.11
N GLY A 223 35.81 5.44 19.81
CA GLY A 223 36.04 6.30 18.64
C GLY A 223 37.44 6.21 18.06
N LYS A 224 38.28 5.27 18.58
CA LYS A 224 39.61 5.04 18.06
C LYS A 224 39.55 4.23 16.77
N VAL A 225 40.32 4.64 15.75
CA VAL A 225 40.43 3.87 14.49
C VAL A 225 41.19 2.54 14.82
N ILE A 226 40.52 1.41 14.49
CA ILE A 226 41.07 0.06 14.68
C ILE A 226 41.48 -0.60 13.36
N GLU A 227 40.90 -0.09 12.24
CA GLU A 227 41.24 -0.60 10.90
C GLU A 227 41.11 0.51 9.88
N GLN A 228 41.98 0.50 8.87
CA GLN A 228 41.91 1.37 7.72
C GLN A 228 42.31 0.60 6.45
N VAL A 229 41.46 0.66 5.44
CA VAL A 229 41.63 -0.04 4.18
C VAL A 229 41.34 0.92 3.03
N THR A 230 42.20 0.92 1.99
CA THR A 230 41.96 1.69 0.80
C THR A 230 41.29 0.83 -0.26
N PHE A 231 40.21 1.33 -0.84
CA PHE A 231 39.52 0.69 -1.97
C PHE A 231 39.65 1.52 -3.24
N LYS A 232 39.74 0.84 -4.36
CA LYS A 232 39.64 1.42 -5.71
C LYS A 232 38.72 0.59 -6.58
N ASN A 233 37.61 1.18 -7.04
CA ASN A 233 36.60 0.48 -7.86
C ASN A 233 36.11 -0.84 -7.23
N GLY A 234 35.97 -0.92 -5.93
CA GLY A 234 35.52 -2.09 -5.16
C GLY A 234 36.61 -3.10 -4.81
N GLN A 235 37.85 -2.89 -5.22
CA GLN A 235 38.98 -3.75 -4.88
C GLN A 235 39.86 -3.08 -3.81
N GLN A 236 40.30 -3.86 -2.84
CA GLN A 236 41.30 -3.41 -1.87
C GLN A 236 42.62 -3.16 -2.56
N VAL A 237 43.22 -2.03 -2.29
CA VAL A 237 44.56 -1.67 -2.77
C VAL A 237 45.49 -1.51 -1.59
N LYS A 238 46.74 -1.81 -1.82
CA LYS A 238 47.79 -1.67 -0.77
C LYS A 238 48.19 -0.21 -0.60
#